data_d47a36a5d22cb7209d80f2f907dcb2a0
#
_entry.id   d47a36a5d22cb7209d80f2f907dcb2a0
#
_cell.length_a   1.000
_cell.length_b   1.000
_cell.length_c   1.000
_cell.angle_alpha   90.00
_cell.angle_beta   90.00
_cell.angle_gamma   90.00
#
_symmetry.space_group_name_H-M   'P 1'
#
loop_
_entity.id
_entity.type
_entity.pdbx_description
1 polymer ?
#
loop_
_entity_poly.entity_id
_entity_poly.type
_entity_poly.pdbx_seq_one_letter_code
_entity_poly.pdbx_strand_id
1 'polypeptide(L)'
;MKLFGQDKEEFSVLVVREADEVAEAVEQALKTAGPEERPGLERAAALLAAAREATDGELRGNWARRKIADAGVKGRADSVRAVKALREAEPGLTLLQAVRLSQEAAALDDQEHHGRTA
;
A
#
# COMPACT_ATOMS: atom_id res chain seq x y z
N MET A 1 -21.41 7.27 -4.48
CA MET A 1 -20.21 7.86 -3.93
C MET A 1 -18.98 7.33 -4.62
N LYS A 2 -18.04 8.22 -4.91
CA LYS A 2 -16.86 7.85 -5.64
C LYS A 2 -15.61 7.93 -4.77
N LEU A 3 -15.07 6.79 -4.37
CA LEU A 3 -13.84 6.75 -3.57
C LEU A 3 -12.61 6.80 -4.46
N PHE A 4 -12.64 6.11 -5.59
CA PHE A 4 -11.46 5.99 -6.45
C PHE A 4 -11.69 6.49 -7.87
N GLY A 5 -12.89 6.94 -8.18
CA GLY A 5 -13.24 7.33 -9.54
C GLY A 5 -12.80 8.71 -9.96
N GLN A 6 -12.36 9.52 -9.01
CA GLN A 6 -12.06 10.91 -9.29
C GLN A 6 -10.64 11.08 -9.80
N ASP A 7 -9.67 10.74 -8.95
CA ASP A 7 -8.29 10.92 -9.33
C ASP A 7 -7.37 10.14 -8.39
N LYS A 8 -6.13 10.19 -8.70
CA LYS A 8 -5.05 9.54 -8.05
C LYS A 8 -4.75 10.13 -6.66
N GLU A 9 -4.94 11.44 -6.49
CA GLU A 9 -4.69 12.12 -5.23
C GLU A 9 -5.68 11.69 -4.16
N GLU A 10 -6.93 11.55 -4.54
CA GLU A 10 -7.99 11.10 -3.63
C GLU A 10 -7.70 9.70 -3.11
N PHE A 11 -7.26 8.80 -3.98
CA PHE A 11 -6.87 7.45 -3.59
C PHE A 11 -5.67 7.46 -2.64
N SER A 12 -4.67 8.28 -2.92
CA SER A 12 -3.48 8.40 -2.08
C SER A 12 -3.82 8.89 -0.68
N VAL A 13 -4.70 9.87 -0.59
CA VAL A 13 -5.17 10.41 0.69
C VAL A 13 -5.85 9.33 1.52
N LEU A 14 -6.66 8.50 0.88
CA LEU A 14 -7.35 7.41 1.60
C LEU A 14 -6.37 6.42 2.19
N VAL A 15 -5.35 6.01 1.44
CA VAL A 15 -4.34 5.06 1.91
C VAL A 15 -3.55 5.64 3.09
N VAL A 16 -3.15 6.90 3.00
CA VAL A 16 -2.40 7.57 4.06
C VAL A 16 -3.25 7.72 5.32
N ARG A 17 -4.53 8.03 5.15
CA ARG A 17 -5.45 8.19 6.28
C ARG A 17 -5.59 6.90 7.09
N GLU A 18 -5.68 5.75 6.42
CA GLU A 18 -5.76 4.48 7.12
C GLU A 18 -4.51 4.23 7.97
N ALA A 19 -3.34 4.52 7.43
CA ALA A 19 -2.08 4.35 8.17
C ALA A 19 -2.03 5.29 9.39
N ASP A 20 -2.51 6.52 9.25
CA ASP A 20 -2.54 7.48 10.34
C ASP A 20 -3.49 7.04 11.46
N GLU A 21 -4.64 6.51 11.11
CA GLU A 21 -5.59 6.01 12.10
C GLU A 21 -5.03 4.86 12.91
N VAL A 22 -4.34 3.93 12.24
CA VAL A 22 -3.71 2.80 12.93
C VAL A 22 -2.57 3.29 13.82
N ALA A 23 -1.76 4.22 13.34
CA ALA A 23 -0.66 4.79 14.12
C ALA A 23 -1.18 5.47 15.39
N GLU A 24 -2.26 6.22 15.28
CA GLU A 24 -2.86 6.87 16.42
C GLU A 24 -3.38 5.85 17.44
N ALA A 25 -4.01 4.78 16.98
CA ALA A 25 -4.49 3.71 17.85
C ALA A 25 -3.34 3.06 18.61
N VAL A 26 -2.21 2.81 17.95
CA VAL A 26 -1.03 2.23 18.60
C VAL A 26 -0.45 3.19 19.63
N GLU A 27 -0.39 4.49 19.34
CA GLU A 27 0.07 5.49 20.29
C GLU A 27 -0.81 5.55 21.54
N GLN A 28 -2.12 5.46 21.37
CA GLN A 28 -3.04 5.43 22.49
C GLN A 28 -2.83 4.17 23.34
N ALA A 29 -2.63 3.02 22.69
CA ALA A 29 -2.38 1.78 23.41
C ALA A 29 -1.08 1.84 24.20
N LEU A 30 -0.04 2.53 23.68
CA LEU A 30 1.22 2.70 24.38
C LEU A 30 1.09 3.46 25.70
N LYS A 31 0.15 4.39 25.79
CA LYS A 31 -0.03 5.19 27.00
C LYS A 31 -0.46 4.35 28.20
N THR A 32 -1.15 3.26 27.97
CA THR A 32 -1.66 2.40 29.03
C THR A 32 -1.05 0.99 29.02
N ALA A 33 -0.03 0.76 28.18
CA ALA A 33 0.57 -0.55 28.03
C ALA A 33 1.38 -0.96 29.25
N GLY A 34 1.23 -2.22 29.63
CA GLY A 34 2.07 -2.81 30.67
C GLY A 34 3.44 -3.21 30.11
N PRO A 35 4.37 -3.60 31.02
CA PRO A 35 5.73 -3.94 30.60
C PRO A 35 5.82 -5.07 29.58
N GLU A 36 4.87 -5.99 29.59
CA GLU A 36 4.89 -7.13 28.69
C GLU A 36 4.44 -6.76 27.28
N GLU A 37 3.52 -5.81 27.17
CA GLU A 37 2.96 -5.38 25.89
C GLU A 37 3.81 -4.31 25.21
N ARG A 38 4.52 -3.52 25.99
CA ARG A 38 5.22 -2.34 25.51
C ARG A 38 6.22 -2.61 24.39
N PRO A 39 7.08 -3.64 24.46
CA PRO A 39 8.03 -3.87 23.37
C PRO A 39 7.35 -4.14 22.03
N GLY A 40 6.24 -4.90 22.03
CA GLY A 40 5.50 -5.17 20.81
C GLY A 40 4.85 -3.92 20.22
N LEU A 41 4.27 -3.08 21.11
CA LEU A 41 3.65 -1.84 20.67
C LEU A 41 4.67 -0.84 20.16
N GLU A 42 5.85 -0.78 20.80
CA GLU A 42 6.93 0.07 20.33
C GLU A 42 7.43 -0.35 18.97
N ARG A 43 7.53 -1.66 18.73
CA ARG A 43 7.90 -2.18 17.42
C ARG A 43 6.84 -1.84 16.38
N ALA A 44 5.55 -1.99 16.73
CA ALA A 44 4.47 -1.64 15.83
C ALA A 44 4.49 -0.14 15.48
N ALA A 45 4.75 0.70 16.48
CA ALA A 45 4.86 2.15 16.26
C ALA A 45 6.00 2.49 15.31
N ALA A 46 7.14 1.82 15.46
CA ALA A 46 8.29 2.02 14.58
C ALA A 46 7.99 1.60 13.14
N LEU A 47 7.31 0.47 12.96
CA LEU A 47 6.91 0.01 11.63
C LEU A 47 5.94 0.97 10.97
N LEU A 48 4.99 1.51 11.74
CA LEU A 48 4.04 2.48 11.22
C LEU A 48 4.72 3.80 10.86
N ALA A 49 5.68 4.24 11.67
CA ALA A 49 6.43 5.45 11.38
C ALA A 49 7.20 5.30 10.06
N ALA A 50 7.82 4.14 9.84
CA ALA A 50 8.52 3.86 8.60
C ALA A 50 7.56 3.86 7.39
N ALA A 51 6.37 3.28 7.57
CA ALA A 51 5.36 3.28 6.52
C ALA A 51 4.87 4.69 6.18
N ARG A 52 4.76 5.56 7.19
CA ARG A 52 4.32 6.95 6.98
C ARG A 52 5.36 7.80 6.25
N GLU A 53 6.61 7.38 6.28
CA GLU A 53 7.67 8.06 5.54
C GLU A 53 7.72 7.63 4.07
N ALA A 54 7.02 6.56 3.72
CA ALA A 54 6.97 6.11 2.34
C ALA A 54 6.32 7.16 1.44
N THR A 55 6.78 7.24 0.21
CA THR A 55 6.18 8.14 -0.76
C THR A 55 4.79 7.67 -1.15
N ASP A 56 3.98 8.58 -1.68
CA ASP A 56 2.65 8.24 -2.18
C ASP A 56 2.71 7.16 -3.25
N GLY A 57 3.71 7.23 -4.13
CA GLY A 57 3.89 6.20 -5.16
C GLY A 57 4.19 4.83 -4.56
N GLU A 58 5.01 4.79 -3.51
CA GLU A 58 5.31 3.54 -2.83
C GLU A 58 4.06 2.96 -2.13
N LEU A 59 3.27 3.82 -1.51
CA LEU A 59 2.03 3.39 -0.85
C LEU A 59 1.05 2.81 -1.88
N ARG A 60 0.87 3.51 -2.99
CA ARG A 60 0.00 3.02 -4.06
C ARG A 60 0.54 1.74 -4.68
N GLY A 61 1.84 1.70 -4.93
CA GLY A 61 2.49 0.51 -5.51
C GLY A 61 2.36 -0.71 -4.61
N ASN A 62 2.55 -0.55 -3.31
CA ASN A 62 2.39 -1.64 -2.35
C ASN A 62 0.96 -2.14 -2.29
N TRP A 63 -0.01 -1.22 -2.30
CA TRP A 63 -1.41 -1.59 -2.37
C TRP A 63 -1.70 -2.43 -3.62
N ALA A 64 -1.22 -1.93 -4.77
CA ALA A 64 -1.44 -2.63 -6.04
C ALA A 64 -0.80 -4.02 -6.03
N ARG A 65 0.43 -4.13 -5.51
CA ARG A 65 1.10 -5.43 -5.41
C ARG A 65 0.28 -6.44 -4.62
N ARG A 66 -0.28 -6.02 -3.50
CA ARG A 66 -1.11 -6.90 -2.67
C ARG A 66 -2.36 -7.36 -3.42
N LYS A 67 -3.03 -6.43 -4.11
CA LYS A 67 -4.25 -6.77 -4.85
C LYS A 67 -3.97 -7.72 -6.03
N ILE A 68 -2.87 -7.50 -6.72
CA ILE A 68 -2.44 -8.38 -7.82
C ILE A 68 -2.11 -9.78 -7.28
N ALA A 69 -1.40 -9.84 -6.17
CA ALA A 69 -1.04 -11.11 -5.55
C ALA A 69 -2.29 -11.86 -5.04
N ASP A 70 -3.21 -11.14 -4.40
CA ASP A 70 -4.45 -11.72 -3.90
C ASP A 70 -5.30 -12.32 -5.03
N ALA A 71 -5.22 -11.75 -6.21
CA ALA A 71 -5.91 -12.26 -7.39
C ALA A 71 -5.21 -13.46 -8.04
N GLY A 72 -4.05 -13.84 -7.53
CA GLY A 72 -3.30 -14.98 -8.05
C GLY A 72 -2.59 -14.71 -9.36
N VAL A 73 -2.43 -13.46 -9.76
CA VAL A 73 -1.75 -13.10 -11.00
C VAL A 73 -0.24 -13.23 -10.82
N LYS A 74 0.38 -13.97 -11.72
CA LYS A 74 1.83 -14.17 -11.72
C LYS A 74 2.46 -13.43 -12.89
N GLY A 75 3.75 -13.19 -12.81
CA GLY A 75 4.49 -12.44 -13.81
C GLY A 75 4.61 -10.98 -13.45
N ARG A 76 4.81 -10.14 -14.44
CA ARG A 76 5.04 -8.73 -14.21
C ARG A 76 3.79 -8.03 -13.68
N ALA A 77 4.01 -7.13 -12.72
CA ALA A 77 2.93 -6.37 -12.12
C ALA A 77 2.31 -5.34 -13.08
N ASP A 78 2.99 -5.02 -14.18
CA ASP A 78 2.46 -4.10 -15.19
C ASP A 78 1.84 -4.82 -16.39
N SER A 79 1.54 -6.10 -16.24
CA SER A 79 0.91 -6.90 -17.31
C SER A 79 -0.58 -6.56 -17.47
N VAL A 80 -1.14 -6.93 -18.59
CA VAL A 80 -2.57 -6.76 -18.86
C VAL A 80 -3.41 -7.49 -17.81
N ARG A 81 -2.98 -8.67 -17.39
CA ARG A 81 -3.67 -9.44 -16.36
C ARG A 81 -3.67 -8.72 -15.03
N ALA A 82 -2.55 -8.08 -14.68
CA ALA A 82 -2.44 -7.31 -13.44
C ALA A 82 -3.37 -6.09 -13.47
N VAL A 83 -3.42 -5.37 -14.58
CA VAL A 83 -4.32 -4.24 -14.75
C VAL A 83 -5.78 -4.68 -14.59
N LYS A 84 -6.13 -5.80 -15.20
CA LYS A 84 -7.48 -6.35 -15.09
C LYS A 84 -7.80 -6.70 -13.64
N ALA A 85 -6.87 -7.34 -12.95
CA ALA A 85 -7.05 -7.70 -11.54
C ALA A 85 -7.30 -6.49 -10.67
N LEU A 86 -6.57 -5.39 -10.89
CA LEU A 86 -6.76 -4.16 -10.14
C LEU A 86 -8.15 -3.57 -10.37
N ARG A 87 -8.62 -3.59 -11.61
CA ARG A 87 -9.96 -3.07 -11.92
C ARG A 87 -11.07 -3.95 -11.36
N GLU A 88 -10.83 -5.24 -11.25
CA GLU A 88 -11.79 -6.14 -10.62
C GLU A 88 -11.81 -5.96 -9.10
N ALA A 89 -10.65 -5.72 -8.50
CA ALA A 89 -10.55 -5.46 -7.05
C ALA A 89 -11.18 -4.13 -6.66
N GLU A 90 -11.04 -3.13 -7.54
CA GLU A 90 -11.58 -1.79 -7.32
C GLU A 90 -12.29 -1.31 -8.58
N PRO A 91 -13.59 -1.60 -8.72
CA PRO A 91 -14.32 -1.24 -9.94
C PRO A 91 -14.39 0.26 -10.23
N GLY A 92 -14.16 1.10 -9.23
CA GLY A 92 -14.12 2.54 -9.42
C GLY A 92 -12.89 3.06 -10.13
N LEU A 93 -11.86 2.24 -10.31
CA LEU A 93 -10.64 2.66 -11.01
C LEU A 93 -10.90 2.82 -12.50
N THR A 94 -10.40 3.93 -13.06
CA THR A 94 -10.36 4.08 -14.51
C THR A 94 -9.23 3.21 -15.05
N LEU A 95 -9.25 2.95 -16.35
CA LEU A 95 -8.17 2.20 -16.99
C LEU A 95 -6.82 2.89 -16.76
N LEU A 96 -6.78 4.21 -16.91
CA LEU A 96 -5.54 4.95 -16.72
C LEU A 96 -5.02 4.82 -15.29
N GLN A 97 -5.90 4.92 -14.29
CA GLN A 97 -5.51 4.77 -12.89
C GLN A 97 -4.96 3.36 -12.64
N ALA A 98 -5.63 2.33 -13.17
CA ALA A 98 -5.18 0.95 -13.00
C ALA A 98 -3.83 0.72 -13.67
N VAL A 99 -3.60 1.29 -14.86
CA VAL A 99 -2.31 1.18 -15.54
C VAL A 99 -1.21 1.85 -14.72
N ARG A 100 -1.46 3.04 -14.20
CA ARG A 100 -0.47 3.73 -13.35
C ARG A 100 -0.15 2.95 -12.09
N LEU A 101 -1.16 2.42 -11.44
CA LEU A 101 -0.95 1.59 -10.25
C LEU A 101 -0.12 0.35 -10.56
N SER A 102 -0.40 -0.30 -11.69
CA SER A 102 0.38 -1.48 -12.10
C SER A 102 1.84 -1.11 -12.36
N GLN A 103 2.09 0.04 -12.94
CA GLN A 103 3.43 0.53 -13.20
C GLN A 103 4.17 0.86 -11.91
N GLU A 104 3.49 1.45 -10.94
CA GLU A 104 4.09 1.73 -9.63
C GLU A 104 4.42 0.43 -8.89
N ALA A 105 3.55 -0.57 -9.01
CA ALA A 105 3.84 -1.89 -8.44
C ALA A 105 5.06 -2.54 -9.09
N ALA A 106 5.15 -2.47 -10.41
CA ALA A 106 6.28 -3.03 -11.15
C ALA A 106 7.59 -2.33 -10.79
N ALA A 107 7.55 -1.02 -10.60
CA ALA A 107 8.73 -0.26 -10.21
C ALA A 107 9.27 -0.71 -8.85
N LEU A 108 8.39 -1.03 -7.91
CA LEU A 108 8.81 -1.56 -6.61
C LEU A 108 9.43 -2.95 -6.73
N ASP A 109 8.85 -3.81 -7.56
CA ASP A 109 9.41 -5.14 -7.81
C ASP A 109 10.80 -5.02 -8.42
N ASP A 110 10.99 -4.12 -9.36
CA ASP A 110 12.29 -3.91 -10.00
C ASP A 110 13.32 -3.40 -9.00
N GLN A 111 12.95 -2.51 -8.09
CA GLN A 111 13.83 -2.02 -7.03
C GLN A 111 14.27 -3.15 -6.10
N GLU A 112 13.34 -4.00 -5.68
CA GLU A 112 13.66 -5.13 -4.83
C GLU A 112 14.57 -6.12 -5.52
N HIS A 113 14.33 -6.36 -6.81
CA HIS A 113 15.16 -7.27 -7.58
C HIS A 113 16.58 -6.74 -7.70
N HIS A 114 16.76 -5.44 -7.95
CA HIS A 114 18.08 -4.81 -7.99
C HIS A 114 18.80 -4.92 -6.65
N GLY A 115 18.10 -4.71 -5.56
CA GLY A 115 18.67 -4.81 -4.23
C GLY A 115 19.19 -6.21 -3.91
N ARG A 116 18.59 -7.24 -4.48
CA ARG A 116 18.98 -8.63 -4.23
C ARG A 116 20.17 -9.09 -5.05
N THR A 117 20.42 -8.44 -6.15
CA THR A 117 21.51 -8.83 -7.05
C THR A 117 22.83 -8.14 -6.75
N ALA A 118 22.81 -7.24 -5.81
CA ALA A 118 24.01 -6.46 -5.44
C ALA A 118 25.06 -7.27 -4.66
#